data_995546c0ff0eae0d1dbba9c736fc2514
#
_entry.id   995546c0ff0eae0d1dbba9c736fc2514
#
_cell.length_a   1.000
_cell.length_b   1.000
_cell.length_c   1.000
_cell.angle_alpha   90.00
_cell.angle_beta   90.00
_cell.angle_gamma   90.00
#
_symmetry.space_group_name_H-M   'P 1'
#
loop_
_entity.id
_entity.type
_entity.pdbx_description
1 polymer ?
#
loop_
_entity_poly.entity_id
_entity_poly.type
_entity_poly.pdbx_seq_one_letter_code
_entity_poly.pdbx_strand_id
1 'polypeptide(L)'
;MFLDWRARKQLAYLGVLVLIPLTIGIYFFLRSIPEATCFDNKRNQGEERADCGGPCKPCLENLSEPVVLWTRLFKLAEGVYEVAALIENSHNFAGAERVIYRAKIYDEANILIGLRQGETFINPNEKFLILEPGFVTSERKPARALIEFEPIIWSYSSSVPPRVIVVARDFSMEPQPRLAATLKNEDLFDAEGLQVSAVLLDEKGTAIGASLALVERIEGNGQKTISFSWPSLESAPKTIEIFSRKIPK
;
A
#
# COMPACT_ATOMS: atom_id res chain seq x y z
N MET A 1 -74.36 12.82 -16.73
CA MET A 1 -74.92 11.68 -16.01
C MET A 1 -74.54 11.83 -14.54
N PHE A 2 -75.37 12.42 -13.70
CA PHE A 2 -75.12 12.67 -12.28
C PHE A 2 -75.45 11.39 -11.51
N LEU A 3 -74.41 10.86 -10.81
CA LEU A 3 -74.63 9.72 -9.92
C LEU A 3 -75.66 10.07 -8.85
N ASP A 4 -76.66 9.22 -8.70
CA ASP A 4 -77.71 9.33 -7.67
C ASP A 4 -77.12 9.36 -6.27
N TRP A 5 -77.73 10.05 -5.33
CA TRP A 5 -77.22 10.24 -3.96
C TRP A 5 -76.91 8.89 -3.26
N ARG A 6 -77.66 7.85 -3.52
CA ARG A 6 -77.43 6.48 -3.02
C ARG A 6 -76.14 5.87 -3.61
N ALA A 7 -75.93 6.05 -4.90
CA ALA A 7 -74.73 5.54 -5.57
C ALA A 7 -73.44 6.21 -5.07
N ARG A 8 -73.53 7.52 -4.76
CA ARG A 8 -72.35 8.26 -4.16
C ARG A 8 -72.01 7.74 -2.78
N LYS A 9 -73.00 7.47 -1.93
CA LYS A 9 -72.75 6.87 -0.60
C LYS A 9 -72.17 5.45 -0.72
N GLN A 10 -72.73 4.64 -1.59
CA GLN A 10 -72.19 3.27 -1.81
C GLN A 10 -70.75 3.30 -2.30
N LEU A 11 -70.37 4.16 -3.27
CA LEU A 11 -69.07 4.39 -3.74
C LEU A 11 -68.14 4.89 -2.62
N ALA A 12 -68.60 5.80 -1.76
CA ALA A 12 -67.82 6.26 -0.63
C ALA A 12 -67.49 5.14 0.39
N TYR A 13 -68.48 4.33 0.74
CA TYR A 13 -68.24 3.17 1.63
C TYR A 13 -67.35 2.11 1.01
N LEU A 14 -67.51 1.84 -0.28
CA LEU A 14 -66.70 0.90 -1.02
C LEU A 14 -65.25 1.43 -1.15
N GLY A 15 -65.09 2.73 -1.37
CA GLY A 15 -63.78 3.41 -1.36
C GLY A 15 -63.05 3.28 -0.02
N VAL A 16 -63.76 3.53 1.09
CA VAL A 16 -63.18 3.36 2.43
C VAL A 16 -62.79 1.90 2.70
N LEU A 17 -63.67 0.97 2.32
CA LEU A 17 -63.47 -0.47 2.54
C LEU A 17 -62.27 -1.04 1.74
N VAL A 18 -61.94 -0.42 0.61
CA VAL A 18 -60.74 -0.80 -0.20
C VAL A 18 -59.52 -0.02 0.22
N LEU A 19 -59.65 1.28 0.50
CA LEU A 19 -58.49 2.15 0.83
C LEU A 19 -57.81 1.77 2.16
N ILE A 20 -58.62 1.41 3.18
CA ILE A 20 -58.08 1.05 4.49
C ILE A 20 -57.17 -0.20 4.40
N PRO A 21 -57.63 -1.35 3.89
CA PRO A 21 -56.76 -2.51 3.78
C PRO A 21 -55.61 -2.29 2.81
N LEU A 22 -55.78 -1.49 1.75
CA LEU A 22 -54.71 -1.16 0.83
C LEU A 22 -53.59 -0.33 1.52
N THR A 23 -53.95 0.69 2.30
CA THR A 23 -52.97 1.50 3.05
C THR A 23 -52.28 0.68 4.13
N ILE A 24 -53.01 -0.19 4.82
CA ILE A 24 -52.42 -1.11 5.81
C ILE A 24 -51.48 -2.07 5.11
N GLY A 25 -51.87 -2.65 3.97
CA GLY A 25 -51.00 -3.55 3.19
C GLY A 25 -49.75 -2.89 2.70
N ILE A 26 -49.86 -1.65 2.15
CA ILE A 26 -48.69 -0.87 1.73
C ILE A 26 -47.77 -0.56 2.93
N TYR A 27 -48.32 -0.18 4.07
CA TYR A 27 -47.57 0.11 5.29
C TYR A 27 -46.76 -1.12 5.74
N PHE A 28 -47.41 -2.29 5.84
CA PHE A 28 -46.72 -3.52 6.20
C PHE A 28 -45.72 -3.97 5.13
N PHE A 29 -46.03 -3.78 3.85
CA PHE A 29 -45.11 -4.10 2.77
C PHE A 29 -43.81 -3.25 2.84
N LEU A 30 -43.96 -1.92 3.02
CA LEU A 30 -42.83 -1.01 3.15
C LEU A 30 -41.98 -1.32 4.40
N ARG A 31 -42.63 -1.72 5.49
CA ARG A 31 -41.92 -2.10 6.73
C ARG A 31 -41.30 -3.49 6.67
N SER A 32 -41.74 -4.35 5.76
CA SER A 32 -41.16 -5.69 5.54
C SER A 32 -39.98 -5.68 4.62
N ILE A 33 -39.66 -4.54 3.96
CA ILE A 33 -38.42 -4.41 3.16
C ILE A 33 -37.28 -4.34 4.16
N PRO A 34 -36.35 -5.35 4.20
CA PRO A 34 -35.22 -5.30 5.10
C PRO A 34 -34.36 -4.08 4.77
N GLU A 35 -33.93 -3.38 5.81
CA GLU A 35 -32.99 -2.29 5.64
C GLU A 35 -31.73 -2.85 4.97
N ALA A 36 -31.32 -2.19 3.89
CA ALA A 36 -30.11 -2.55 3.21
C ALA A 36 -28.92 -2.31 4.16
N THR A 37 -28.05 -3.30 4.29
CA THR A 37 -26.88 -3.26 5.17
C THR A 37 -25.64 -3.75 4.40
N CYS A 38 -24.47 -3.36 4.86
CA CYS A 38 -23.18 -3.82 4.29
C CYS A 38 -22.85 -5.28 4.65
N PHE A 39 -23.84 -6.10 5.03
CA PHE A 39 -23.66 -7.48 5.48
C PHE A 39 -24.83 -8.37 5.09
N ASP A 40 -25.58 -8.00 4.04
CA ASP A 40 -26.77 -8.75 3.61
C ASP A 40 -26.55 -9.64 2.39
N ASN A 41 -25.30 -9.71 1.90
CA ASN A 41 -24.85 -10.42 0.70
C ASN A 41 -25.63 -10.03 -0.57
N LYS A 42 -26.14 -8.80 -0.64
CA LYS A 42 -26.83 -8.26 -1.80
C LYS A 42 -26.21 -6.96 -2.26
N ARG A 43 -26.08 -6.80 -3.56
CA ARG A 43 -25.66 -5.52 -4.14
C ARG A 43 -26.82 -4.52 -4.12
N ASN A 44 -26.83 -3.59 -3.17
CA ASN A 44 -27.85 -2.54 -3.01
C ASN A 44 -27.18 -1.21 -2.58
N GLN A 45 -27.93 -0.19 -2.20
CA GLN A 45 -27.46 1.11 -1.67
C GLN A 45 -26.38 1.83 -2.50
N GLY A 46 -26.15 1.47 -3.76
CA GLY A 46 -25.06 2.03 -4.57
C GLY A 46 -23.71 1.37 -4.35
N GLU A 47 -23.69 0.18 -3.79
CA GLU A 47 -22.49 -0.66 -3.68
C GLU A 47 -21.90 -1.02 -5.04
N GLU A 48 -20.59 -1.12 -5.10
CA GLU A 48 -19.88 -1.60 -6.29
C GLU A 48 -20.06 -3.11 -6.46
N ARG A 49 -20.05 -3.85 -5.36
CA ARG A 49 -20.33 -5.29 -5.25
C ARG A 49 -21.15 -5.55 -3.98
N ALA A 50 -21.60 -6.78 -3.77
CA ALA A 50 -22.28 -7.16 -2.56
C ALA A 50 -21.42 -6.84 -1.33
N ASP A 51 -21.97 -6.07 -0.41
CA ASP A 51 -21.39 -5.68 0.88
C ASP A 51 -20.09 -4.86 0.78
N CYS A 52 -19.76 -4.27 -0.38
CA CYS A 52 -18.60 -3.39 -0.48
C CYS A 52 -18.76 -2.28 -1.54
N GLY A 53 -18.03 -1.18 -1.35
CA GLY A 53 -18.14 0.04 -2.17
C GLY A 53 -19.30 0.94 -1.74
N GLY A 54 -19.42 2.10 -2.37
CA GLY A 54 -20.46 3.07 -2.02
C GLY A 54 -20.40 3.51 -0.55
N PRO A 55 -21.48 3.34 0.23
CA PRO A 55 -21.51 3.67 1.65
C PRO A 55 -20.78 2.62 2.53
N CYS A 56 -20.47 1.44 1.97
CA CYS A 56 -19.78 0.35 2.66
C CYS A 56 -18.26 0.47 2.54
N LYS A 57 -17.53 -0.47 3.14
CA LYS A 57 -16.08 -0.52 2.99
C LYS A 57 -15.71 -0.68 1.50
N PRO A 58 -14.61 -0.08 1.04
CA PRO A 58 -14.15 -0.26 -0.33
C PRO A 58 -13.93 -1.74 -0.68
N CYS A 59 -14.17 -2.12 -1.93
CA CYS A 59 -13.95 -3.50 -2.35
C CYS A 59 -12.45 -3.82 -2.45
N LEU A 60 -12.02 -4.96 -1.90
CA LEU A 60 -10.63 -5.43 -2.00
C LEU A 60 -10.36 -6.23 -3.28
N GLU A 61 -11.40 -6.69 -3.93
CA GLU A 61 -11.28 -7.46 -5.15
C GLU A 61 -10.90 -6.58 -6.33
N ASN A 62 -9.95 -7.05 -7.15
CA ASN A 62 -9.44 -6.35 -8.34
C ASN A 62 -8.72 -5.01 -8.03
N LEU A 63 -8.11 -4.88 -6.85
CA LEU A 63 -7.18 -3.79 -6.62
C LEU A 63 -5.98 -3.93 -7.56
N SER A 64 -5.48 -2.80 -8.06
CA SER A 64 -4.27 -2.78 -8.87
C SER A 64 -3.06 -3.22 -8.04
N GLU A 65 -2.09 -3.81 -8.70
CA GLU A 65 -0.78 -4.05 -8.08
C GLU A 65 -0.10 -2.73 -7.72
N PRO A 66 0.81 -2.74 -6.74
CA PRO A 66 1.63 -1.57 -6.41
C PRO A 66 2.47 -1.15 -7.62
N VAL A 67 2.67 0.13 -7.77
CA VAL A 67 3.43 0.68 -8.90
C VAL A 67 4.92 0.59 -8.61
N VAL A 68 5.68 -0.05 -9.50
CA VAL A 68 7.15 -0.01 -9.49
C VAL A 68 7.59 1.31 -10.11
N LEU A 69 8.02 2.26 -9.29
CA LEU A 69 8.45 3.59 -9.74
C LEU A 69 9.78 3.51 -10.50
N TRP A 70 10.70 2.73 -10.00
CA TRP A 70 11.95 2.40 -10.67
C TRP A 70 12.56 1.11 -10.11
N THR A 71 13.41 0.48 -10.93
CA THR A 71 14.29 -0.64 -10.54
C THR A 71 15.72 -0.31 -10.96
N ARG A 72 16.70 -0.57 -10.10
CA ARG A 72 18.12 -0.31 -10.33
C ARG A 72 18.97 -1.51 -9.92
N LEU A 73 20.10 -1.62 -10.59
CA LEU A 73 21.17 -2.56 -10.26
C LEU A 73 22.32 -1.77 -9.66
N PHE A 74 22.77 -2.18 -8.46
CA PHE A 74 23.96 -1.65 -7.83
C PHE A 74 25.04 -2.72 -7.79
N LYS A 75 26.24 -2.36 -8.22
CA LYS A 75 27.41 -3.23 -8.14
C LYS A 75 27.98 -3.15 -6.73
N LEU A 76 27.99 -4.25 -6.00
CA LEU A 76 28.56 -4.33 -4.66
C LEU A 76 30.05 -4.70 -4.69
N ALA A 77 30.43 -5.61 -5.60
CA ALA A 77 31.78 -6.08 -5.85
C ALA A 77 31.86 -6.59 -7.28
N GLU A 78 33.04 -7.07 -7.70
CA GLU A 78 33.19 -7.67 -9.01
C GLU A 78 32.28 -8.90 -9.15
N GLY A 79 31.40 -8.89 -10.16
CA GLY A 79 30.42 -9.95 -10.39
C GLY A 79 29.31 -10.06 -9.34
N VAL A 80 29.23 -9.17 -8.35
CA VAL A 80 28.23 -9.19 -7.30
C VAL A 80 27.36 -7.94 -7.38
N TYR A 81 26.05 -8.16 -7.45
CA TYR A 81 25.07 -7.10 -7.64
C TYR A 81 23.92 -7.23 -6.64
N GLU A 82 23.24 -6.11 -6.41
CA GLU A 82 21.95 -6.06 -5.74
C GLU A 82 20.92 -5.35 -6.62
N VAL A 83 19.68 -5.73 -6.46
CA VAL A 83 18.53 -5.08 -7.10
C VAL A 83 17.83 -4.23 -6.07
N ALA A 84 17.67 -2.96 -6.36
CA ALA A 84 16.80 -2.06 -5.60
C ALA A 84 15.61 -1.64 -6.44
N ALA A 85 14.43 -1.58 -5.83
CA ALA A 85 13.23 -1.06 -6.46
C ALA A 85 12.43 -0.19 -5.50
N LEU A 86 12.01 0.98 -5.95
CA LEU A 86 11.09 1.84 -5.23
C LEU A 86 9.67 1.53 -5.70
N ILE A 87 8.82 1.22 -4.76
CA ILE A 87 7.44 0.78 -4.97
C ILE A 87 6.49 1.76 -4.32
N GLU A 88 5.34 1.97 -4.92
CA GLU A 88 4.27 2.80 -4.37
C GLU A 88 2.95 2.03 -4.31
N ASN A 89 2.37 1.95 -3.13
CA ASN A 89 0.98 1.53 -2.93
C ASN A 89 0.11 2.77 -2.72
N SER A 90 -0.74 3.08 -3.67
CA SER A 90 -1.65 4.22 -3.60
C SER A 90 -2.99 3.93 -2.91
N HIS A 91 -3.22 2.68 -2.49
CA HIS A 91 -4.47 2.31 -1.81
C HIS A 91 -4.45 2.78 -0.35
N ASN A 92 -5.38 3.65 0.02
CA ASN A 92 -5.46 4.24 1.37
C ASN A 92 -5.97 3.28 2.45
N PHE A 93 -6.53 2.13 2.06
CA PHE A 93 -7.24 1.22 2.95
C PHE A 93 -6.75 -0.23 2.85
N ALA A 94 -5.98 -0.55 1.81
CA ALA A 94 -5.55 -1.91 1.53
C ALA A 94 -4.04 -2.06 1.75
N GLY A 95 -3.69 -3.11 2.46
CA GLY A 95 -2.34 -3.58 2.69
C GLY A 95 -2.25 -5.10 2.54
N ALA A 96 -1.06 -5.64 2.64
CA ALA A 96 -0.80 -7.07 2.64
C ALA A 96 0.36 -7.39 3.60
N GLU A 97 0.13 -8.31 4.53
CA GLU A 97 1.16 -8.68 5.52
C GLU A 97 2.29 -9.49 4.91
N ARG A 98 1.98 -10.21 3.84
CA ARG A 98 2.93 -11.06 3.13
C ARG A 98 2.74 -10.96 1.64
N VAL A 99 3.79 -10.54 0.95
CA VAL A 99 3.83 -10.41 -0.50
C VAL A 99 5.11 -11.05 -1.01
N ILE A 100 4.95 -12.02 -1.89
CA ILE A 100 6.08 -12.67 -2.55
C ILE A 100 6.40 -11.89 -3.81
N TYR A 101 7.69 -11.62 -4.03
CA TYR A 101 8.17 -10.99 -5.25
C TYR A 101 9.32 -11.79 -5.86
N ARG A 102 9.52 -11.58 -7.16
CA ARG A 102 10.65 -12.12 -7.93
C ARG A 102 11.49 -10.98 -8.46
N ALA A 103 12.75 -10.93 -8.05
CA ALA A 103 13.75 -10.05 -8.60
C ALA A 103 14.49 -10.79 -9.74
N LYS A 104 14.44 -10.21 -10.92
CA LYS A 104 15.03 -10.75 -12.15
C LYS A 104 16.07 -9.80 -12.69
N ILE A 105 17.22 -10.34 -13.09
CA ILE A 105 18.26 -9.57 -13.79
C ILE A 105 18.51 -10.14 -15.18
N TYR A 106 18.74 -9.24 -16.13
CA TYR A 106 18.93 -9.56 -17.55
C TYR A 106 20.20 -8.89 -18.06
N ASP A 107 20.86 -9.54 -19.00
CA ASP A 107 21.98 -8.96 -19.74
C ASP A 107 21.52 -8.06 -20.89
N GLU A 108 22.45 -7.48 -21.64
CA GLU A 108 22.17 -6.60 -22.80
C GLU A 108 21.42 -7.32 -23.93
N ALA A 109 21.54 -8.65 -24.03
CA ALA A 109 20.83 -9.47 -25.00
C ALA A 109 19.42 -9.90 -24.50
N ASN A 110 18.94 -9.34 -23.39
CA ASN A 110 17.69 -9.72 -22.74
C ASN A 110 17.61 -11.18 -22.26
N ILE A 111 18.75 -11.80 -22.02
CA ILE A 111 18.81 -13.14 -21.44
C ILE A 111 18.70 -13.00 -19.91
N LEU A 112 17.81 -13.79 -19.31
CA LEU A 112 17.70 -13.87 -17.86
C LEU A 112 18.96 -14.53 -17.30
N ILE A 113 19.72 -13.79 -16.47
CA ILE A 113 20.99 -14.25 -15.89
C ILE A 113 20.94 -14.39 -14.37
N GLY A 114 19.85 -13.94 -13.74
CA GLY A 114 19.63 -14.15 -12.32
C GLY A 114 18.18 -14.01 -11.94
N LEU A 115 17.74 -14.85 -11.01
CA LEU A 115 16.41 -14.86 -10.43
C LEU A 115 16.53 -15.10 -8.93
N ARG A 116 15.90 -14.24 -8.14
CA ARG A 116 15.71 -14.43 -6.71
C ARG A 116 14.28 -14.18 -6.33
N GLN A 117 13.81 -14.92 -5.34
CA GLN A 117 12.49 -14.73 -4.74
C GLN A 117 12.68 -14.18 -3.34
N GLY A 118 11.96 -13.13 -3.04
CA GLY A 118 11.94 -12.49 -1.74
C GLY A 118 10.52 -12.33 -1.22
N GLU A 119 10.43 -11.82 -0.02
CA GLU A 119 9.18 -11.56 0.68
C GLU A 119 9.21 -10.16 1.26
N THR A 120 8.07 -9.48 1.19
CA THR A 120 7.85 -8.16 1.79
C THR A 120 6.43 -8.05 2.30
N PHE A 121 6.11 -6.91 2.89
CA PHE A 121 4.75 -6.51 3.26
C PHE A 121 4.41 -5.18 2.59
N ILE A 122 3.14 -4.83 2.55
CA ILE A 122 2.66 -3.58 1.95
C ILE A 122 1.68 -2.94 2.92
N ASN A 123 1.95 -1.70 3.34
CA ASN A 123 1.00 -0.90 4.10
C ASN A 123 0.16 -0.01 3.17
N PRO A 124 -0.98 0.48 3.62
CA PRO A 124 -1.75 1.48 2.86
C PRO A 124 -0.95 2.76 2.62
N ASN A 125 -1.12 3.33 1.44
CA ASN A 125 -0.62 4.65 1.06
C ASN A 125 0.87 4.87 1.41
N GLU A 126 1.72 3.92 1.04
CA GLU A 126 3.16 4.03 1.32
C GLU A 126 4.02 3.93 0.06
N LYS A 127 5.19 4.58 0.14
CA LYS A 127 6.34 4.27 -0.71
C LYS A 127 7.34 3.46 0.08
N PHE A 128 7.85 2.40 -0.53
CA PHE A 128 8.81 1.51 0.14
C PHE A 128 9.86 0.98 -0.83
N LEU A 129 10.99 0.62 -0.27
CA LEU A 129 12.11 0.06 -1.00
C LEU A 129 12.12 -1.47 -0.85
N ILE A 130 12.25 -2.16 -1.98
CA ILE A 130 12.72 -3.55 -2.01
C ILE A 130 14.21 -3.51 -2.32
N LEU A 131 14.99 -4.22 -1.52
CA LEU A 131 16.42 -4.39 -1.71
C LEU A 131 16.75 -5.89 -1.67
N GLU A 132 17.17 -6.44 -2.81
CA GLU A 132 17.47 -7.85 -2.98
C GLU A 132 18.95 -8.01 -3.33
N PRO A 133 19.81 -8.35 -2.34
CA PRO A 133 21.24 -8.52 -2.54
C PRO A 133 21.59 -9.91 -3.08
N GLY A 134 22.86 -10.09 -3.44
CA GLY A 134 23.47 -11.40 -3.65
C GLY A 134 23.23 -12.01 -5.01
N PHE A 135 23.01 -11.21 -6.05
CA PHE A 135 23.12 -11.69 -7.41
C PHE A 135 24.60 -11.86 -7.78
N VAL A 136 24.99 -13.09 -8.06
CA VAL A 136 26.34 -13.39 -8.52
C VAL A 136 26.29 -13.74 -10.00
N THR A 137 27.02 -12.98 -10.80
CA THR A 137 27.15 -13.21 -12.26
C THR A 137 28.58 -13.53 -12.59
N SER A 138 28.81 -14.56 -13.40
CA SER A 138 30.18 -14.97 -13.77
C SER A 138 30.71 -14.13 -14.96
N GLU A 139 30.30 -14.47 -16.18
CA GLU A 139 30.79 -13.84 -17.41
C GLU A 139 29.87 -12.78 -17.99
N ARG A 140 28.57 -12.85 -17.64
CA ARG A 140 27.55 -11.96 -18.18
C ARG A 140 27.35 -10.75 -17.28
N LYS A 141 27.41 -9.56 -17.87
CA LYS A 141 27.11 -8.31 -17.16
C LYS A 141 25.63 -8.04 -17.16
N PRO A 142 25.01 -7.78 -15.99
CA PRO A 142 23.62 -7.39 -15.94
C PRO A 142 23.45 -5.97 -16.49
N ALA A 143 22.38 -5.77 -17.29
CA ALA A 143 22.03 -4.49 -17.89
C ALA A 143 20.74 -3.92 -17.31
N ARG A 144 19.80 -4.76 -16.90
CA ARG A 144 18.54 -4.31 -16.31
C ARG A 144 18.01 -5.31 -15.27
N ALA A 145 17.16 -4.78 -14.39
CA ALA A 145 16.46 -5.58 -13.40
C ALA A 145 14.94 -5.32 -13.49
N LEU A 146 14.16 -6.30 -13.04
CA LEU A 146 12.71 -6.20 -12.88
C LEU A 146 12.31 -6.79 -11.54
N ILE A 147 11.28 -6.21 -10.94
CA ILE A 147 10.54 -6.81 -9.82
C ILE A 147 9.15 -7.17 -10.34
N GLU A 148 8.72 -8.37 -10.05
CA GLU A 148 7.37 -8.87 -10.32
C GLU A 148 6.78 -9.40 -9.03
N PHE A 149 5.53 -9.06 -8.77
CA PHE A 149 4.79 -9.58 -7.62
C PHE A 149 4.05 -10.86 -8.00
N GLU A 150 3.95 -11.80 -7.08
CA GLU A 150 2.96 -12.85 -7.16
C GLU A 150 1.58 -12.28 -6.78
N PRO A 151 0.46 -12.96 -7.09
CA PRO A 151 -0.87 -12.46 -6.77
C PRO A 151 -0.96 -12.03 -5.30
N ILE A 152 -1.33 -10.77 -5.08
CA ILE A 152 -1.36 -10.16 -3.75
C ILE A 152 -2.71 -10.44 -3.09
N ILE A 153 -2.68 -10.97 -1.88
CA ILE A 153 -3.87 -11.12 -1.04
C ILE A 153 -4.03 -9.84 -0.23
N TRP A 154 -4.90 -8.96 -0.69
CA TRP A 154 -5.19 -7.71 -0.03
C TRP A 154 -6.05 -7.89 1.22
N SER A 155 -5.76 -7.13 2.25
CA SER A 155 -6.55 -7.02 3.48
C SER A 155 -6.83 -5.56 3.82
N TYR A 156 -7.93 -5.29 4.53
CA TYR A 156 -8.13 -3.96 5.09
C TYR A 156 -7.10 -3.72 6.17
N SER A 157 -6.41 -2.62 6.06
CA SER A 157 -5.48 -2.17 7.09
C SER A 157 -5.91 -0.80 7.59
N SER A 158 -6.14 -0.73 8.89
CA SER A 158 -6.38 0.52 9.62
C SER A 158 -5.13 1.00 10.36
N SER A 159 -3.98 0.38 10.10
CA SER A 159 -2.73 0.73 10.78
C SER A 159 -2.34 2.16 10.40
N VAL A 160 -2.40 3.05 11.36
CA VAL A 160 -1.85 4.40 11.21
C VAL A 160 -0.33 4.28 11.41
N PRO A 161 0.47 4.62 10.40
CA PRO A 161 1.93 4.61 10.58
C PRO A 161 2.35 5.62 11.64
N PRO A 162 3.37 5.32 12.47
CA PRO A 162 3.87 6.27 13.45
C PRO A 162 4.47 7.49 12.74
N ARG A 163 4.31 8.66 13.34
CA ARG A 163 4.84 9.92 12.82
C ARG A 163 6.33 10.03 13.12
N VAL A 164 7.12 9.32 12.33
CA VAL A 164 8.58 9.36 12.42
C VAL A 164 9.13 10.26 11.32
N ILE A 165 9.84 11.31 11.72
CA ILE A 165 10.46 12.28 10.81
C ILE A 165 11.99 12.20 10.88
N VAL A 166 12.66 12.63 9.82
CA VAL A 166 14.12 12.75 9.78
C VAL A 166 14.52 14.17 10.16
N VAL A 167 15.18 14.33 11.29
CA VAL A 167 15.59 15.66 11.82
C VAL A 167 17.02 16.03 11.47
N ALA A 168 17.89 15.04 11.18
CA ALA A 168 19.27 15.30 10.76
C ALA A 168 19.75 14.20 9.80
N ARG A 169 20.65 14.57 8.88
CA ARG A 169 21.35 13.70 7.96
C ARG A 169 22.80 14.15 7.90
N ASP A 170 23.70 13.21 8.16
CA ASP A 170 25.14 13.42 8.05
C ASP A 170 25.72 12.35 7.12
N PHE A 171 26.17 12.78 5.95
CA PHE A 171 26.70 11.90 4.90
C PHE A 171 28.20 12.14 4.73
N SER A 172 28.98 11.06 4.69
CA SER A 172 30.42 11.06 4.42
C SER A 172 30.77 10.04 3.37
N MET A 173 31.67 10.40 2.45
CA MET A 173 32.26 9.48 1.47
C MET A 173 33.44 8.69 2.05
N GLU A 174 34.16 9.27 3.00
CA GLU A 174 35.39 8.69 3.53
C GLU A 174 35.24 8.31 5.01
N PRO A 175 35.92 7.23 5.46
CA PRO A 175 36.74 6.26 4.69
C PRO A 175 35.92 5.28 3.85
N GLN A 176 34.60 5.24 4.06
CA GLN A 176 33.62 4.45 3.34
C GLN A 176 32.30 5.23 3.30
N PRO A 177 31.58 5.20 2.17
CA PRO A 177 30.30 5.90 2.08
C PRO A 177 29.35 5.47 3.18
N ARG A 178 28.90 6.42 4.00
CA ARG A 178 27.98 6.20 5.10
C ARG A 178 27.05 7.39 5.32
N LEU A 179 25.88 7.10 5.82
CA LEU A 179 24.88 8.08 6.21
C LEU A 179 24.48 7.82 7.66
N ALA A 180 24.60 8.82 8.51
CA ALA A 180 23.96 8.84 9.81
C ALA A 180 22.66 9.65 9.69
N ALA A 181 21.52 9.06 10.00
CA ALA A 181 20.23 9.71 9.98
C ALA A 181 19.63 9.71 11.39
N THR A 182 19.24 10.87 11.87
CA THR A 182 18.54 10.99 13.16
C THR A 182 17.04 11.06 12.90
N LEU A 183 16.35 10.06 13.41
CA LEU A 183 14.90 9.94 13.38
C LEU A 183 14.31 10.46 14.67
N LYS A 184 13.18 11.16 14.58
CA LYS A 184 12.39 11.62 15.71
C LYS A 184 10.99 11.03 15.61
N ASN A 185 10.55 10.38 16.66
CA ASN A 185 9.16 9.98 16.84
C ASN A 185 8.38 11.19 17.38
N GLU A 186 7.38 11.66 16.64
CA GLU A 186 6.52 12.79 17.06
C GLU A 186 5.26 12.35 17.80
N ASP A 187 5.04 11.04 17.91
CA ASP A 187 3.93 10.50 18.69
C ASP A 187 4.31 10.40 20.18
N LEU A 188 3.29 10.38 21.03
CA LEU A 188 3.45 10.18 22.49
C LEU A 188 3.80 8.72 22.84
N PHE A 189 3.46 7.78 21.96
CA PHE A 189 3.71 6.36 22.15
C PHE A 189 4.96 5.92 21.38
N ASP A 190 5.54 4.82 21.83
CA ASP A 190 6.71 4.25 21.18
C ASP A 190 6.40 3.79 19.76
N ALA A 191 7.29 4.09 18.85
CA ALA A 191 7.30 3.55 17.50
C ALA A 191 8.16 2.27 17.48
N GLU A 192 7.52 1.11 17.33
CA GLU A 192 8.17 -0.20 17.36
C GLU A 192 8.15 -0.86 15.97
N GLY A 193 9.19 -1.65 15.69
CA GLY A 193 9.28 -2.47 14.49
C GLY A 193 9.26 -1.64 13.22
N LEU A 194 10.24 -0.76 13.04
CA LEU A 194 10.35 0.06 11.85
C LEU A 194 11.39 -0.51 10.88
N GLN A 195 11.04 -0.54 9.62
CA GLN A 195 11.98 -0.66 8.53
C GLN A 195 12.24 0.73 7.94
N VAL A 196 13.50 1.13 7.91
CA VAL A 196 13.91 2.44 7.38
C VAL A 196 14.82 2.22 6.19
N SER A 197 14.50 2.86 5.09
CA SER A 197 15.28 2.80 3.84
C SER A 197 15.86 4.15 3.51
N ALA A 198 17.10 4.15 3.00
CA ALA A 198 17.76 5.32 2.46
C ALA A 198 18.04 5.10 0.97
N VAL A 199 17.70 6.10 0.16
CA VAL A 199 17.97 6.14 -1.29
C VAL A 199 18.82 7.36 -1.56
N LEU A 200 19.96 7.15 -2.20
CA LEU A 200 20.89 8.19 -2.60
C LEU A 200 20.62 8.55 -4.07
N LEU A 201 20.39 9.82 -4.36
CA LEU A 201 20.09 10.30 -5.71
C LEU A 201 21.21 11.24 -6.20
N ASP A 202 21.54 11.13 -7.47
CA ASP A 202 22.44 12.03 -8.17
C ASP A 202 21.76 13.38 -8.53
N GLU A 203 22.47 14.23 -9.27
CA GLU A 203 21.94 15.53 -9.74
C GLU A 203 20.73 15.41 -10.69
N LYS A 204 20.58 14.26 -11.35
CA LYS A 204 19.49 13.97 -12.28
C LYS A 204 18.29 13.30 -11.59
N GLY A 205 18.38 13.06 -10.28
CA GLY A 205 17.38 12.31 -9.54
C GLY A 205 17.44 10.79 -9.78
N THR A 206 18.58 10.29 -10.30
CA THR A 206 18.77 8.85 -10.50
C THR A 206 19.32 8.24 -9.23
N ALA A 207 18.76 7.11 -8.82
CA ALA A 207 19.25 6.37 -7.65
C ALA A 207 20.64 5.79 -7.93
N ILE A 208 21.63 6.15 -7.10
CA ILE A 208 23.02 5.72 -7.15
C ILE A 208 23.40 4.80 -5.99
N GLY A 209 22.52 4.64 -5.01
CA GLY A 209 22.69 3.74 -3.89
C GLY A 209 21.42 3.60 -3.09
N ALA A 210 21.24 2.47 -2.46
CA ALA A 210 20.11 2.19 -1.57
C ALA A 210 20.58 1.36 -0.38
N SER A 211 19.90 1.48 0.76
CA SER A 211 20.20 0.69 1.96
C SER A 211 18.99 0.59 2.85
N LEU A 212 18.91 -0.46 3.67
CA LEU A 212 17.86 -0.74 4.64
C LEU A 212 18.42 -0.89 6.04
N ALA A 213 17.68 -0.39 7.03
CA ALA A 213 17.97 -0.58 8.44
C ALA A 213 16.68 -0.97 9.18
N LEU A 214 16.81 -1.81 10.19
CA LEU A 214 15.73 -2.16 11.10
C LEU A 214 15.89 -1.38 12.40
N VAL A 215 14.80 -0.78 12.87
CA VAL A 215 14.75 -0.03 14.12
C VAL A 215 13.72 -0.69 15.02
N GLU A 216 14.19 -1.31 16.10
CA GLU A 216 13.30 -2.02 17.02
C GLU A 216 12.33 -1.06 17.71
N ARG A 217 12.83 0.10 18.18
CA ARG A 217 12.04 1.04 18.97
C ARG A 217 12.61 2.45 18.89
N ILE A 218 11.72 3.43 18.84
CA ILE A 218 11.99 4.85 19.13
C ILE A 218 10.95 5.27 20.16
N GLU A 219 11.40 5.72 21.33
CA GLU A 219 10.51 6.17 22.41
C GLU A 219 9.58 7.30 21.96
N GLY A 220 8.43 7.43 22.63
CA GLY A 220 7.51 8.54 22.36
C GLY A 220 8.21 9.89 22.57
N ASN A 221 8.08 10.82 21.61
CA ASN A 221 8.83 12.09 21.53
C ASN A 221 10.36 11.94 21.51
N GLY A 222 10.88 10.71 21.45
CA GLY A 222 12.31 10.41 21.45
C GLY A 222 12.97 10.54 20.10
N GLN A 223 14.29 10.43 20.09
CA GLN A 223 15.12 10.43 18.89
C GLN A 223 16.04 9.22 18.88
N LYS A 224 16.37 8.75 17.68
CA LYS A 224 17.32 7.67 17.46
C LYS A 224 18.13 7.91 16.21
N THR A 225 19.45 7.81 16.30
CA THR A 225 20.33 7.88 15.15
C THR A 225 20.60 6.48 14.64
N ILE A 226 20.45 6.29 13.34
CA ILE A 226 20.72 5.04 12.61
C ILE A 226 21.76 5.30 11.54
N SER A 227 22.49 4.26 11.15
CA SER A 227 23.54 4.36 10.14
C SER A 227 23.28 3.43 8.97
N PHE A 228 23.54 3.94 7.78
CA PHE A 228 23.55 3.21 6.53
C PHE A 228 24.97 3.25 5.96
N SER A 229 25.37 2.22 5.26
CA SER A 229 26.68 2.16 4.61
C SER A 229 26.59 1.48 3.25
N TRP A 230 27.52 1.86 2.37
CA TRP A 230 27.65 1.30 1.03
C TRP A 230 29.08 0.84 0.81
N PRO A 231 29.33 -0.26 0.07
CA PRO A 231 30.69 -0.72 -0.23
C PRO A 231 31.49 0.34 -1.00
N SER A 232 30.86 0.95 -1.98
CA SER A 232 31.42 2.03 -2.81
C SER A 232 30.29 2.85 -3.42
N LEU A 233 30.57 4.09 -3.78
CA LEU A 233 29.73 4.97 -4.59
C LEU A 233 30.60 5.65 -5.63
N GLU A 234 30.09 5.86 -6.83
CA GLU A 234 30.83 6.56 -7.91
C GLU A 234 30.91 8.06 -7.64
N SER A 235 29.93 8.62 -6.95
CA SER A 235 29.89 10.05 -6.61
C SER A 235 29.12 10.28 -5.31
N ALA A 236 29.33 11.46 -4.71
CA ALA A 236 28.51 11.89 -3.58
C ALA A 236 27.04 12.15 -4.04
N PRO A 237 26.04 11.78 -3.22
CA PRO A 237 24.65 12.03 -3.56
C PRO A 237 24.34 13.52 -3.49
N LYS A 238 23.45 13.99 -4.38
CA LYS A 238 22.88 15.34 -4.34
C LYS A 238 21.69 15.42 -3.41
N THR A 239 20.88 14.35 -3.38
CA THR A 239 19.68 14.24 -2.55
C THR A 239 19.66 12.88 -1.85
N ILE A 240 19.16 12.87 -0.63
CA ILE A 240 19.00 11.66 0.17
C ILE A 240 17.53 11.58 0.58
N GLU A 241 16.85 10.55 0.11
CA GLU A 241 15.49 10.23 0.51
C GLU A 241 15.49 9.13 1.56
N ILE A 242 14.69 9.31 2.61
CA ILE A 242 14.57 8.34 3.69
C ILE A 242 13.09 8.04 3.89
N PHE A 243 12.74 6.77 3.84
CA PHE A 243 11.39 6.27 4.05
C PHE A 243 11.38 5.40 5.30
N SER A 244 10.41 5.61 6.17
CA SER A 244 10.18 4.75 7.33
C SER A 244 8.82 4.10 7.21
N ARG A 245 8.75 2.80 7.46
CA ARG A 245 7.50 2.07 7.48
C ARG A 245 7.42 1.12 8.67
N LYS A 246 6.21 0.90 9.17
CA LYS A 246 5.98 -0.01 10.28
C LYS A 246 5.84 -1.43 9.76
N ILE A 247 6.57 -2.35 10.37
CA ILE A 247 6.44 -3.78 10.10
C ILE A 247 5.13 -4.27 10.73
N PRO A 248 4.26 -4.99 10.01
CA PRO A 248 3.08 -5.64 10.58
C PRO A 248 3.47 -6.56 11.74
N LYS A 249 2.61 -6.65 12.76
CA LYS A 249 2.82 -7.54 13.93
C LYS A 249 2.25 -8.91 13.65
#